data_174a03973efded55f749c4dca499a193
#
_entry.id   174a03973efded55f749c4dca499a193
#
_cell.length_a   1.000
_cell.length_b   1.000
_cell.length_c   1.000
_cell.angle_alpha   90.00
_cell.angle_beta   90.00
_cell.angle_gamma   90.00
#
_symmetry.space_group_name_H-M   'P 1'
#
loop_
_entity.id
_entity.type
_entity.pdbx_description
1 polymer ?
#
loop_
_entity_poly.entity_id
_entity_poly.type
_entity_poly.pdbx_seq_one_letter_code
_entity_poly.pdbx_strand_id
1 'polypeptide(L)'
;MATFEWPRNERMRTVLQSEAAECGLAAMCMIARFHGHRIDLAGLRQRFPTSIKGMTLRELIGVASNLELSARAVRLEVDEVDCLQLPAILHWDLNHFVVLEKVHGGIATILDPARGRRRLMLTKLARHFTGVALELTPTADFKPINAQRRTRLSDLWSNLVNLRSALLQVLVLSLMVQVTALVIPFFIQLVIDEGVNQGDASLLTMLLIGFGFVYGLQAVTRMLRSWVTLCLGESLTFQLGGNIVRHLLRLPMGYFGRRHVGDILSRIGSIQPIQSLLTRGLVDSFIDSTLLVATLLVMLMISVPLTAIAFGATLAYLVLAQILYPAMRARTEEEIVARAQEETYQMESLRAMRAIKLHGFETMRESGWRNRYADVISATYKSRMIGVKLAFAEDAIFSTSFLLTVYFGALAVISQQLTVGLLLAFLAYRSSFAASATSLVQQWQKWRLLSVHLERLSDIVGEQKESLKPAPSHRPSRIAPAIRASNLSFAYDSASGPVLDRVTFEIPAGSLVAIVGPSGAGKTTLMRLLLGLLTPQSGAIEVDGQSLGGSTMAIWRQRIGAVLQDDYLLSGTLADNICFFDPQPDQQTIEAAARFARVHDDIAARLSP
;
A
#
# COMPACT_ATOMS: atom_id res chain seq x y z
N MET A 1 26.97 -35.98 9.81
CA MET A 1 26.16 -36.34 8.64
C MET A 1 25.14 -35.22 8.44
N ALA A 2 25.37 -34.34 7.50
CA ALA A 2 24.42 -33.29 7.15
C ALA A 2 23.32 -33.94 6.30
N THR A 3 22.09 -33.95 6.80
CA THR A 3 20.91 -34.38 6.06
C THR A 3 20.65 -33.37 4.94
N PHE A 4 20.85 -33.80 3.72
CA PHE A 4 20.48 -33.06 2.52
C PHE A 4 18.96 -33.04 2.45
N GLU A 5 18.33 -31.96 2.95
CA GLU A 5 16.91 -31.75 2.73
C GLU A 5 16.70 -31.26 1.29
N TRP A 6 16.05 -32.07 0.46
CA TRP A 6 15.58 -31.65 -0.85
C TRP A 6 14.70 -30.42 -0.69
N PRO A 7 14.91 -29.36 -1.50
CA PRO A 7 14.07 -28.18 -1.41
C PRO A 7 12.62 -28.58 -1.69
N ARG A 8 11.74 -28.31 -0.73
CA ARG A 8 10.29 -28.44 -0.87
C ARG A 8 9.88 -27.74 -2.16
N ASN A 9 9.03 -28.40 -2.93
CA ASN A 9 8.44 -27.94 -4.19
C ASN A 9 7.48 -26.73 -3.96
N GLU A 10 7.91 -25.73 -3.19
CA GLU A 10 7.17 -24.49 -2.95
C GLU A 10 7.37 -23.59 -4.16
N ARG A 11 6.27 -23.34 -4.87
CA ARG A 11 6.24 -22.36 -5.95
C ARG A 11 6.81 -21.04 -5.46
N MET A 12 7.83 -20.52 -6.15
CA MET A 12 8.40 -19.22 -5.82
C MET A 12 7.32 -18.13 -5.81
N ARG A 13 7.30 -17.30 -4.79
CA ARG A 13 6.40 -16.14 -4.74
C ARG A 13 7.01 -15.00 -5.52
N THR A 14 6.26 -14.46 -6.47
CA THR A 14 6.68 -13.27 -7.22
C THR A 14 6.72 -12.08 -6.26
N VAL A 15 7.84 -11.34 -6.30
CA VAL A 15 7.98 -10.04 -5.64
C VAL A 15 7.90 -8.98 -6.72
N LEU A 16 6.87 -8.14 -6.64
CA LEU A 16 6.70 -7.05 -7.58
C LEU A 16 7.57 -5.86 -7.16
N GLN A 17 8.19 -5.21 -8.15
CA GLN A 17 8.90 -3.96 -7.93
C GLN A 17 7.92 -2.86 -7.57
N SER A 18 8.31 -1.99 -6.65
CA SER A 18 7.52 -0.82 -6.30
C SER A 18 7.93 0.41 -7.11
N GLU A 19 9.16 0.43 -7.59
CA GLU A 19 9.75 1.49 -8.40
C GLU A 19 10.33 0.90 -9.70
N ALA A 20 10.35 1.70 -10.76
CA ALA A 20 10.87 1.24 -12.06
C ALA A 20 12.33 0.75 -12.00
N ALA A 21 13.11 1.32 -11.09
CA ALA A 21 14.53 1.03 -10.89
C ALA A 21 14.81 -0.22 -10.01
N GLU A 22 13.79 -0.90 -9.46
CA GLU A 22 13.95 -1.95 -8.45
C GLU A 22 13.90 -3.38 -9.00
N CYS A 23 13.82 -3.56 -10.31
CA CYS A 23 13.70 -4.89 -10.90
C CYS A 23 14.82 -5.85 -10.43
N GLY A 24 16.07 -5.39 -10.36
CA GLY A 24 17.21 -6.17 -9.88
C GLY A 24 17.08 -6.57 -8.41
N LEU A 25 16.69 -5.61 -7.55
CA LEU A 25 16.52 -5.86 -6.12
C LEU A 25 15.34 -6.79 -5.83
N ALA A 26 14.25 -6.65 -6.58
CA ALA A 26 13.09 -7.54 -6.50
C ALA A 26 13.43 -8.96 -6.98
N ALA A 27 14.21 -9.10 -8.06
CA ALA A 27 14.72 -10.37 -8.53
C ALA A 27 15.62 -11.04 -7.47
N MET A 28 16.52 -10.28 -6.86
CA MET A 28 17.37 -10.74 -5.76
C MET A 28 16.55 -11.17 -4.54
N CYS A 29 15.51 -10.41 -4.19
CA CYS A 29 14.58 -10.76 -3.09
C CYS A 29 13.89 -12.11 -3.33
N MET A 30 13.46 -12.39 -4.56
CA MET A 30 12.83 -13.66 -4.92
C MET A 30 13.79 -14.84 -4.73
N ILE A 31 15.04 -14.71 -5.19
CA ILE A 31 16.05 -15.75 -5.07
C ILE A 31 16.51 -15.91 -3.61
N ALA A 32 16.74 -14.82 -2.89
CA ALA A 32 17.12 -14.87 -1.48
C ALA A 32 16.04 -15.61 -0.64
N ARG A 33 14.78 -15.35 -0.91
CA ARG A 33 13.65 -16.09 -0.28
C ARG A 33 13.62 -17.57 -0.66
N PHE A 34 13.91 -17.89 -1.90
CA PHE A 34 13.98 -19.29 -2.36
C PHE A 34 15.02 -20.08 -1.59
N HIS A 35 16.19 -19.48 -1.31
CA HIS A 35 17.26 -20.10 -0.54
C HIS A 35 17.04 -20.03 0.98
N GLY A 36 15.93 -19.46 1.47
CA GLY A 36 15.56 -19.52 2.89
C GLY A 36 15.74 -18.22 3.68
N HIS A 37 16.23 -17.14 3.07
CA HIS A 37 16.20 -15.84 3.72
C HIS A 37 14.75 -15.37 3.94
N ARG A 38 14.46 -14.88 5.12
CA ARG A 38 13.19 -14.21 5.44
C ARG A 38 13.37 -12.71 5.33
N ILE A 39 13.42 -12.21 4.11
CA ILE A 39 13.64 -10.80 3.80
C ILE A 39 12.55 -10.31 2.84
N ASP A 40 12.12 -9.07 2.97
CA ASP A 40 11.21 -8.40 2.04
C ASP A 40 11.94 -7.34 1.21
N LEU A 41 11.27 -6.84 0.17
CA LEU A 41 11.86 -5.84 -0.72
C LEU A 41 12.20 -4.55 0.03
N ALA A 42 11.38 -4.16 1.01
CA ALA A 42 11.62 -2.99 1.84
C ALA A 42 12.88 -3.16 2.72
N GLY A 43 13.08 -4.35 3.29
CA GLY A 43 14.28 -4.68 4.06
C GLY A 43 15.54 -4.72 3.21
N LEU A 44 15.45 -5.22 1.97
CA LEU A 44 16.57 -5.16 1.02
C LEU A 44 16.90 -3.74 0.59
N ARG A 45 15.88 -2.93 0.28
CA ARG A 45 16.04 -1.53 -0.11
C ARG A 45 16.77 -0.70 0.94
N GLN A 46 16.47 -0.94 2.21
CA GLN A 46 17.13 -0.23 3.30
C GLN A 46 18.61 -0.60 3.45
N ARG A 47 18.96 -1.87 3.19
CA ARG A 47 20.34 -2.35 3.23
C ARG A 47 21.14 -1.98 1.99
N PHE A 48 20.49 -1.99 0.84
CA PHE A 48 21.07 -1.77 -0.48
C PHE A 48 20.28 -0.71 -1.23
N PRO A 49 20.49 0.58 -0.94
CA PRO A 49 19.80 1.66 -1.61
C PRO A 49 20.09 1.63 -3.11
N THR A 50 19.03 1.58 -3.91
CA THR A 50 19.12 1.59 -5.37
C THR A 50 19.17 3.00 -5.92
N SER A 51 19.93 3.21 -6.97
CA SER A 51 19.91 4.45 -7.77
C SER A 51 18.59 4.57 -8.55
N ILE A 52 18.17 5.79 -8.90
CA ILE A 52 17.04 6.04 -9.81
C ILE A 52 17.27 5.38 -11.19
N LYS A 53 18.53 5.14 -11.58
CA LYS A 53 18.90 4.46 -12.82
C LYS A 53 18.75 2.94 -12.78
N GLY A 54 18.42 2.37 -11.63
CA GLY A 54 18.40 0.92 -11.39
C GLY A 54 19.76 0.38 -10.94
N MET A 55 19.86 -0.94 -10.90
CA MET A 55 21.08 -1.67 -10.51
C MET A 55 21.75 -2.28 -11.73
N THR A 56 23.06 -2.24 -11.75
CA THR A 56 23.89 -2.96 -12.72
C THR A 56 24.08 -4.42 -12.28
N LEU A 57 24.48 -5.29 -13.20
CA LEU A 57 24.81 -6.68 -12.88
C LEU A 57 25.94 -6.79 -11.82
N ARG A 58 26.92 -5.87 -11.87
CA ARG A 58 28.01 -5.80 -10.87
C ARG A 58 27.47 -5.51 -9.47
N GLU A 59 26.51 -4.61 -9.35
CA GLU A 59 25.87 -4.28 -8.08
C GLU A 59 25.05 -5.46 -7.54
N LEU A 60 24.33 -6.17 -8.44
CA LEU A 60 23.60 -7.39 -8.06
C LEU A 60 24.54 -8.47 -7.50
N ILE A 61 25.73 -8.65 -8.11
CA ILE A 61 26.76 -9.56 -7.59
C ILE A 61 27.22 -9.10 -6.19
N GLY A 62 27.42 -7.79 -5.98
CA GLY A 62 27.75 -7.23 -4.67
C GLY A 62 26.66 -7.47 -3.62
N VAL A 63 25.38 -7.31 -3.99
CA VAL A 63 24.24 -7.62 -3.11
C VAL A 63 24.19 -9.11 -2.79
N ALA A 64 24.41 -9.98 -3.79
CA ALA A 64 24.45 -11.43 -3.59
C ALA A 64 25.53 -11.82 -2.58
N SER A 65 26.75 -11.29 -2.71
CA SER A 65 27.85 -11.54 -1.78
C SER A 65 27.51 -11.13 -0.35
N ASN A 66 26.86 -9.97 -0.16
CA ASN A 66 26.40 -9.52 1.16
C ASN A 66 25.26 -10.37 1.75
N LEU A 67 24.56 -11.14 0.92
CA LEU A 67 23.53 -12.09 1.31
C LEU A 67 24.09 -13.52 1.44
N GLU A 68 25.41 -13.68 1.44
CA GLU A 68 26.09 -14.98 1.49
C GLU A 68 25.65 -15.92 0.36
N LEU A 69 25.36 -15.34 -0.82
CA LEU A 69 25.07 -16.04 -2.06
C LEU A 69 26.26 -15.91 -3.02
N SER A 70 26.77 -17.03 -3.51
CA SER A 70 27.75 -17.06 -4.60
C SER A 70 27.06 -16.75 -5.92
N ALA A 71 27.56 -15.75 -6.64
CA ALA A 71 26.99 -15.28 -7.89
C ALA A 71 27.90 -15.65 -9.06
N ARG A 72 27.36 -16.37 -10.05
CA ARG A 72 28.04 -16.72 -11.30
C ARG A 72 27.33 -16.04 -12.48
N ALA A 73 27.97 -15.04 -13.05
CA ALA A 73 27.49 -14.42 -14.29
C ALA A 73 27.90 -15.30 -15.48
N VAL A 74 26.93 -15.66 -16.30
CA VAL A 74 27.12 -16.48 -17.49
C VAL A 74 26.56 -15.81 -18.72
N ARG A 75 27.20 -16.04 -19.87
CA ARG A 75 26.69 -15.64 -21.17
C ARG A 75 26.33 -16.91 -21.95
N LEU A 76 25.12 -16.97 -22.46
CA LEU A 76 24.58 -18.16 -23.12
C LEU A 76 23.53 -17.76 -24.16
N GLU A 77 23.29 -18.66 -25.10
CA GLU A 77 22.21 -18.54 -26.07
C GLU A 77 20.88 -19.09 -25.51
N VAL A 78 19.78 -18.79 -26.19
CA VAL A 78 18.43 -19.18 -25.71
C VAL A 78 18.24 -20.70 -25.67
N ASP A 79 18.92 -21.42 -26.52
CA ASP A 79 18.85 -22.90 -26.59
C ASP A 79 19.60 -23.56 -25.43
N GLU A 80 20.47 -22.82 -24.74
CA GLU A 80 21.26 -23.28 -23.59
C GLU A 80 20.61 -22.92 -22.25
N VAL A 81 19.48 -22.24 -22.25
CA VAL A 81 18.79 -21.77 -21.02
C VAL A 81 18.38 -22.93 -20.11
N ASP A 82 18.20 -24.13 -20.67
CA ASP A 82 17.92 -25.36 -19.90
C ASP A 82 19.13 -25.84 -19.06
N CYS A 83 20.36 -25.40 -19.39
CA CYS A 83 21.59 -25.74 -18.68
C CYS A 83 21.85 -24.85 -17.44
N LEU A 84 21.05 -23.80 -17.24
CA LEU A 84 21.19 -22.91 -16.10
C LEU A 84 20.81 -23.58 -14.78
N GLN A 85 21.55 -23.27 -13.73
CA GLN A 85 21.17 -23.63 -12.38
C GLN A 85 20.00 -22.72 -11.92
N LEU A 86 18.81 -23.27 -11.86
CA LEU A 86 17.59 -22.56 -11.55
C LEU A 86 17.31 -22.51 -10.03
N PRO A 87 16.75 -21.41 -9.51
CA PRO A 87 16.33 -20.20 -10.22
C PRO A 87 17.50 -19.27 -10.56
N ALA A 88 17.45 -18.59 -11.70
CA ALA A 88 18.47 -17.67 -12.18
C ALA A 88 17.89 -16.30 -12.57
N ILE A 89 18.66 -15.23 -12.42
CA ILE A 89 18.25 -13.89 -12.89
C ILE A 89 18.67 -13.76 -14.36
N LEU A 90 17.74 -13.38 -15.22
CA LEU A 90 17.99 -13.06 -16.63
C LEU A 90 18.01 -11.55 -16.84
N HIS A 91 18.95 -11.06 -17.63
CA HIS A 91 18.95 -9.69 -18.12
C HIS A 91 18.00 -9.58 -19.31
N TRP A 92 17.09 -8.60 -19.26
CA TRP A 92 15.91 -8.52 -20.11
C TRP A 92 15.79 -7.14 -20.76
N ASP A 93 15.49 -7.07 -22.05
CA ASP A 93 15.29 -5.81 -22.82
C ASP A 93 16.37 -4.73 -22.59
N LEU A 94 17.62 -5.12 -22.28
CA LEU A 94 18.79 -4.27 -22.00
C LEU A 94 18.70 -3.38 -20.73
N ASN A 95 17.55 -3.31 -20.08
CA ASN A 95 17.32 -2.41 -18.93
C ASN A 95 16.48 -3.01 -17.80
N HIS A 96 16.21 -4.32 -17.86
CA HIS A 96 15.35 -4.98 -16.88
C HIS A 96 15.94 -6.33 -16.43
N PHE A 97 15.52 -6.81 -15.26
CA PHE A 97 15.89 -8.10 -14.71
C PHE A 97 14.64 -8.91 -14.37
N VAL A 98 14.63 -10.19 -14.77
CA VAL A 98 13.55 -11.13 -14.44
C VAL A 98 14.15 -12.41 -13.86
N VAL A 99 13.38 -13.18 -13.10
CA VAL A 99 13.84 -14.47 -12.57
C VAL A 99 13.28 -15.59 -13.40
N LEU A 100 14.14 -16.47 -13.89
CA LEU A 100 13.76 -17.72 -14.52
C LEU A 100 13.56 -18.78 -13.43
N GLU A 101 12.33 -19.23 -13.26
CA GLU A 101 11.97 -20.21 -12.23
C GLU A 101 12.17 -21.64 -12.72
N LYS A 102 11.73 -21.93 -13.93
CA LYS A 102 11.86 -23.25 -14.56
C LYS A 102 11.65 -23.21 -16.06
N VAL A 103 12.26 -24.17 -16.76
CA VAL A 103 12.01 -24.46 -18.17
C VAL A 103 11.48 -25.89 -18.26
N HIS A 104 10.43 -26.11 -19.04
CA HIS A 104 9.89 -27.43 -19.27
C HIS A 104 9.14 -27.49 -20.60
N GLY A 105 9.54 -28.42 -21.47
CA GLY A 105 8.88 -28.65 -22.77
C GLY A 105 8.88 -27.41 -23.69
N GLY A 106 9.98 -26.65 -23.73
CA GLY A 106 10.11 -25.45 -24.57
C GLY A 106 9.34 -24.23 -24.03
N ILE A 107 8.82 -24.30 -22.80
CA ILE A 107 8.12 -23.21 -22.11
C ILE A 107 8.92 -22.79 -20.88
N ALA A 108 9.37 -21.54 -20.86
CA ALA A 108 10.00 -20.90 -19.72
C ALA A 108 8.95 -20.25 -18.81
N THR A 109 9.05 -20.51 -17.51
CA THR A 109 8.29 -19.79 -16.48
C THR A 109 9.18 -18.74 -15.88
N ILE A 110 8.85 -17.46 -16.11
CA ILE A 110 9.57 -16.31 -15.59
C ILE A 110 8.74 -15.60 -14.52
N LEU A 111 9.43 -15.07 -13.52
CA LEU A 111 8.87 -14.16 -12.52
C LEU A 111 9.40 -12.76 -12.86
N ASP A 112 8.54 -11.96 -13.44
CA ASP A 112 8.86 -10.61 -13.87
C ASP A 112 8.47 -9.63 -12.74
N PRO A 113 9.43 -8.90 -12.17
CA PRO A 113 9.12 -7.91 -11.12
C PRO A 113 8.13 -6.83 -11.55
N ALA A 114 8.05 -6.52 -12.85
CA ALA A 114 7.14 -5.51 -13.38
C ALA A 114 5.75 -6.06 -13.76
N ARG A 115 5.65 -7.36 -14.11
CA ARG A 115 4.43 -7.94 -14.73
C ARG A 115 3.92 -9.21 -14.06
N GLY A 116 4.63 -9.69 -13.03
CA GLY A 116 4.24 -10.91 -12.34
C GLY A 116 4.72 -12.20 -13.03
N ARG A 117 4.11 -13.33 -12.68
CA ARG A 117 4.47 -14.64 -13.22
C ARG A 117 3.96 -14.81 -14.64
N ARG A 118 4.85 -15.15 -15.57
CA ARG A 118 4.55 -15.36 -17.00
C ARG A 118 5.08 -16.69 -17.48
N ARG A 119 4.38 -17.29 -18.43
CA ARG A 119 4.84 -18.47 -19.19
C ARG A 119 5.06 -18.06 -20.63
N LEU A 120 6.25 -18.25 -21.15
CA LEU A 120 6.64 -17.86 -22.50
C LEU A 120 7.27 -19.04 -23.20
N MET A 121 6.97 -19.21 -24.50
CA MET A 121 7.75 -20.12 -25.35
C MET A 121 9.17 -19.58 -25.49
N LEU A 122 10.18 -20.45 -25.63
CA LEU A 122 11.58 -20.06 -25.81
C LEU A 122 11.77 -19.11 -27.01
N THR A 123 11.01 -19.26 -28.07
CA THR A 123 11.02 -18.34 -29.23
C THR A 123 10.60 -16.90 -28.89
N LYS A 124 9.70 -16.72 -27.89
CA LYS A 124 9.33 -15.40 -27.39
C LYS A 124 10.35 -14.88 -26.37
N LEU A 125 10.93 -15.77 -25.57
CA LEU A 125 11.99 -15.42 -24.62
C LEU A 125 13.20 -14.87 -25.37
N ALA A 126 13.57 -15.46 -26.53
CA ALA A 126 14.66 -15.02 -27.41
C ALA A 126 14.60 -13.54 -27.83
N ARG A 127 13.40 -12.99 -27.92
CA ARG A 127 13.22 -11.58 -28.34
C ARG A 127 13.57 -10.55 -27.24
N HIS A 128 13.62 -11.00 -26.02
CA HIS A 128 13.79 -10.13 -24.85
C HIS A 128 15.07 -10.47 -24.06
N PHE A 129 15.50 -11.71 -24.08
CA PHE A 129 16.70 -12.16 -23.38
C PHE A 129 17.96 -11.63 -24.08
N THR A 130 18.85 -10.99 -23.30
CA THR A 130 20.06 -10.35 -23.84
C THR A 130 21.26 -11.28 -23.93
N GLY A 131 21.10 -12.56 -23.58
CA GLY A 131 22.19 -13.54 -23.50
C GLY A 131 22.96 -13.51 -22.19
N VAL A 132 22.55 -12.73 -21.18
CA VAL A 132 23.24 -12.62 -19.89
C VAL A 132 22.35 -13.14 -18.77
N ALA A 133 22.85 -14.11 -18.00
CA ALA A 133 22.17 -14.65 -16.84
C ALA A 133 23.08 -14.62 -15.60
N LEU A 134 22.47 -14.60 -14.42
CA LEU A 134 23.16 -14.66 -13.12
C LEU A 134 22.59 -15.84 -12.33
N GLU A 135 23.42 -16.86 -12.13
CA GLU A 135 23.16 -17.99 -11.25
C GLU A 135 23.54 -17.61 -9.81
N LEU A 136 22.73 -18.04 -8.86
CA LEU A 136 22.90 -17.70 -7.45
C LEU A 136 22.74 -18.96 -6.60
N THR A 137 23.78 -19.28 -5.82
CA THR A 137 23.81 -20.46 -4.94
C THR A 137 24.26 -20.06 -3.54
N PRO A 138 23.75 -20.71 -2.48
CA PRO A 138 24.24 -20.47 -1.13
C PRO A 138 25.73 -20.76 -0.99
N THR A 139 26.46 -19.91 -0.26
CA THR A 139 27.85 -20.17 0.12
C THR A 139 27.94 -21.15 1.30
N ALA A 140 29.12 -21.64 1.62
CA ALA A 140 29.33 -22.54 2.77
C ALA A 140 28.96 -21.86 4.11
N ASP A 141 29.09 -20.54 4.19
CA ASP A 141 28.79 -19.75 5.39
C ASP A 141 27.36 -19.24 5.43
N PHE A 142 26.48 -19.66 4.48
CA PHE A 142 25.12 -19.19 4.34
C PHE A 142 24.31 -19.36 5.63
N LYS A 143 23.82 -18.25 6.18
CA LYS A 143 22.90 -18.20 7.33
C LYS A 143 21.61 -17.48 6.95
N PRO A 144 20.45 -18.09 7.18
CA PRO A 144 19.17 -17.43 6.91
C PRO A 144 19.01 -16.15 7.70
N ILE A 145 18.91 -15.03 7.01
CA ILE A 145 18.67 -13.71 7.63
C ILE A 145 17.17 -13.54 7.81
N ASN A 146 16.75 -13.10 9.00
CA ASN A 146 15.38 -12.70 9.28
C ASN A 146 15.30 -11.17 9.37
N ALA A 147 15.00 -10.53 8.24
CA ALA A 147 14.89 -9.08 8.12
C ALA A 147 13.53 -8.68 7.51
N GLN A 148 12.46 -9.44 7.81
CA GLN A 148 11.10 -9.04 7.46
C GLN A 148 10.65 -7.91 8.40
N ARG A 149 10.46 -6.72 7.87
CA ARG A 149 9.74 -5.65 8.56
C ARG A 149 8.25 -5.82 8.33
N ARG A 150 7.60 -6.57 9.20
CA ARG A 150 6.13 -6.53 9.27
C ARG A 150 5.74 -5.22 9.95
N THR A 151 5.38 -4.23 9.16
CA THR A 151 4.70 -3.04 9.72
C THR A 151 3.45 -3.52 10.42
N ARG A 152 3.41 -3.40 11.73
CA ARG A 152 2.23 -3.74 12.51
C ARG A 152 1.23 -2.60 12.33
N LEU A 153 -0.04 -2.95 12.21
CA LEU A 153 -1.12 -1.97 12.27
C LEU A 153 -1.01 -1.05 13.50
N SER A 154 -0.47 -1.59 14.62
CA SER A 154 -0.20 -0.84 15.83
C SER A 154 0.71 0.38 15.64
N ASP A 155 1.61 0.34 14.66
CA ASP A 155 2.56 1.44 14.43
C ASP A 155 1.88 2.67 13.81
N LEU A 156 0.73 2.43 13.14
CA LEU A 156 -0.14 3.47 12.59
C LEU A 156 -1.14 4.02 13.64
N TRP A 157 -1.34 3.29 14.76
CA TRP A 157 -2.45 3.49 15.70
C TRP A 157 -2.07 4.08 17.05
N SER A 158 -0.81 4.31 17.30
CA SER A 158 -0.30 4.70 18.63
C SER A 158 -0.95 5.96 19.25
N ASN A 159 -1.77 6.72 18.48
CA ASN A 159 -2.35 7.99 18.93
C ASN A 159 -3.82 8.21 18.49
N LEU A 160 -4.61 7.14 18.31
CA LEU A 160 -6.03 7.30 17.95
C LEU A 160 -6.87 7.64 19.19
N VAL A 161 -7.46 8.82 19.19
CA VAL A 161 -8.30 9.32 20.28
C VAL A 161 -9.74 8.80 20.12
N ASN A 162 -10.37 8.40 21.22
CA ASN A 162 -11.79 7.97 21.30
C ASN A 162 -12.19 6.70 20.51
N LEU A 163 -11.24 5.95 19.96
CA LEU A 163 -11.55 4.73 19.18
C LEU A 163 -12.32 3.70 20.01
N ARG A 164 -11.92 3.47 21.27
CA ARG A 164 -12.53 2.45 22.14
C ARG A 164 -14.00 2.76 22.45
N SER A 165 -14.30 4.00 22.75
CA SER A 165 -15.67 4.45 23.04
C SER A 165 -16.59 4.30 21.83
N ALA A 166 -16.13 4.74 20.65
CA ALA A 166 -16.90 4.63 19.44
C ALA A 166 -17.13 3.16 19.01
N LEU A 167 -16.11 2.30 19.14
CA LEU A 167 -16.26 0.87 18.86
C LEU A 167 -17.25 0.21 19.81
N LEU A 168 -17.24 0.56 21.10
CA LEU A 168 -18.21 0.05 22.07
C LEU A 168 -19.64 0.47 21.71
N GLN A 169 -19.85 1.73 21.34
CA GLN A 169 -21.16 2.22 20.90
C GLN A 169 -21.67 1.47 19.66
N VAL A 170 -20.82 1.29 18.66
CA VAL A 170 -21.17 0.52 17.45
C VAL A 170 -21.49 -0.93 17.80
N LEU A 171 -20.74 -1.54 18.71
CA LEU A 171 -20.96 -2.91 19.16
C LEU A 171 -22.31 -3.07 19.88
N VAL A 172 -22.65 -2.17 20.78
CA VAL A 172 -23.96 -2.18 21.49
C VAL A 172 -25.11 -2.01 20.51
N LEU A 173 -25.03 -1.00 19.63
CA LEU A 173 -26.07 -0.78 18.60
C LEU A 173 -26.19 -1.99 17.65
N SER A 174 -25.06 -2.62 17.31
CA SER A 174 -25.06 -3.82 16.48
C SER A 174 -25.75 -4.99 17.15
N LEU A 175 -25.49 -5.20 18.46
CA LEU A 175 -26.17 -6.24 19.24
C LEU A 175 -27.69 -6.02 19.29
N MET A 176 -28.14 -4.77 19.45
CA MET A 176 -29.57 -4.44 19.39
C MET A 176 -30.19 -4.77 18.02
N VAL A 177 -29.49 -4.42 16.92
CA VAL A 177 -29.94 -4.79 15.57
C VAL A 177 -30.02 -6.30 15.38
N GLN A 178 -29.06 -7.07 15.95
CA GLN A 178 -29.06 -8.54 15.86
C GLN A 178 -30.21 -9.18 16.63
N VAL A 179 -30.48 -8.72 17.84
CA VAL A 179 -31.63 -9.21 18.63
C VAL A 179 -32.93 -8.99 17.85
N THR A 180 -33.14 -7.80 17.31
CA THR A 180 -34.34 -7.54 16.48
C THR A 180 -34.36 -8.38 15.20
N ALA A 181 -33.22 -8.61 14.55
CA ALA A 181 -33.12 -9.45 13.35
C ALA A 181 -33.45 -10.92 13.63
N LEU A 182 -33.15 -11.43 14.83
CA LEU A 182 -33.52 -12.79 15.26
C LEU A 182 -35.01 -12.92 15.60
N VAL A 183 -35.63 -11.85 16.08
CA VAL A 183 -37.06 -11.85 16.44
C VAL A 183 -37.98 -11.75 15.22
N ILE A 184 -37.55 -11.03 14.18
CA ILE A 184 -38.38 -10.75 13.00
C ILE A 184 -38.91 -12.01 12.27
N PRO A 185 -38.15 -13.09 12.04
CA PRO A 185 -38.67 -14.28 11.36
C PRO A 185 -39.81 -14.97 12.12
N PHE A 186 -39.86 -14.84 13.45
CA PHE A 186 -40.98 -15.35 14.24
C PHE A 186 -42.31 -14.64 13.93
N PHE A 187 -42.28 -13.42 13.44
CA PHE A 187 -43.48 -12.73 12.97
C PHE A 187 -44.22 -13.54 11.89
N ILE A 188 -43.46 -13.99 10.87
CA ILE A 188 -44.06 -14.78 9.78
C ILE A 188 -44.65 -16.09 10.30
N GLN A 189 -43.93 -16.75 11.23
CA GLN A 189 -44.39 -17.98 11.88
C GLN A 189 -45.72 -17.73 12.61
N LEU A 190 -45.74 -16.73 13.50
CA LEU A 190 -46.94 -16.44 14.33
C LEU A 190 -48.15 -16.01 13.45
N VAL A 191 -47.92 -15.20 12.41
CA VAL A 191 -48.97 -14.82 11.50
C VAL A 191 -49.62 -16.01 10.80
N ILE A 192 -48.80 -16.98 10.34
CA ILE A 192 -49.32 -18.13 9.58
C ILE A 192 -49.88 -19.19 10.52
N ASP A 193 -49.13 -19.58 11.55
CA ASP A 193 -49.50 -20.72 12.39
C ASP A 193 -50.64 -20.38 13.35
N GLU A 194 -50.66 -19.16 13.92
CA GLU A 194 -51.66 -18.78 14.91
C GLU A 194 -52.73 -17.86 14.29
N GLY A 195 -52.35 -16.89 13.48
CA GLY A 195 -53.30 -15.93 12.92
C GLY A 195 -54.14 -16.49 11.78
N VAL A 196 -53.51 -17.01 10.72
CA VAL A 196 -54.21 -17.48 9.54
C VAL A 196 -54.88 -18.83 9.77
N ASN A 197 -54.16 -19.81 10.37
CA ASN A 197 -54.73 -21.14 10.60
C ASN A 197 -55.87 -21.15 11.61
N GLN A 198 -55.87 -20.22 12.59
CA GLN A 198 -56.97 -20.10 13.57
C GLN A 198 -58.03 -19.11 13.19
N GLY A 199 -57.81 -18.28 12.12
CA GLY A 199 -58.75 -17.28 11.63
C GLY A 199 -58.94 -16.09 12.59
N ASP A 200 -57.99 -15.80 13.47
CA ASP A 200 -58.08 -14.70 14.45
C ASP A 200 -57.54 -13.38 13.90
N ALA A 201 -58.47 -12.55 13.41
CA ALA A 201 -58.15 -11.21 12.89
C ALA A 201 -57.65 -10.23 13.97
N SER A 202 -58.07 -10.44 15.25
CA SER A 202 -57.63 -9.60 16.37
C SER A 202 -56.16 -9.81 16.70
N LEU A 203 -55.74 -11.06 16.69
CA LEU A 203 -54.33 -11.46 16.88
C LEU A 203 -53.45 -10.90 15.76
N LEU A 204 -53.93 -10.95 14.49
CA LEU A 204 -53.18 -10.37 13.36
C LEU A 204 -52.94 -8.86 13.51
N THR A 205 -53.95 -8.13 13.99
CA THR A 205 -53.83 -6.69 14.26
C THR A 205 -52.84 -6.41 15.38
N MET A 206 -52.87 -7.19 16.46
CA MET A 206 -51.91 -7.09 17.57
C MET A 206 -50.48 -7.38 17.11
N LEU A 207 -50.29 -8.43 16.33
CA LEU A 207 -48.96 -8.77 15.75
C LEU A 207 -48.46 -7.68 14.84
N LEU A 208 -49.31 -7.07 13.97
CA LEU A 208 -48.95 -5.97 13.09
C LEU A 208 -48.39 -4.78 13.91
N ILE A 209 -49.10 -4.37 14.96
CA ILE A 209 -48.67 -3.24 15.79
C ILE A 209 -47.36 -3.57 16.54
N GLY A 210 -47.29 -4.74 17.17
CA GLY A 210 -46.11 -5.16 17.94
C GLY A 210 -44.85 -5.27 17.07
N PHE A 211 -44.93 -5.98 15.95
CA PHE A 211 -43.81 -6.11 15.04
C PHE A 211 -43.53 -4.84 14.24
N GLY A 212 -44.55 -4.02 13.97
CA GLY A 212 -44.38 -2.67 13.43
C GLY A 212 -43.48 -1.81 14.31
N PHE A 213 -43.66 -1.88 15.63
CA PHE A 213 -42.78 -1.23 16.59
C PHE A 213 -41.35 -1.81 16.56
N VAL A 214 -41.18 -3.16 16.49
CA VAL A 214 -39.87 -3.83 16.39
C VAL A 214 -39.14 -3.41 15.11
N TYR A 215 -39.84 -3.36 13.96
CA TYR A 215 -39.24 -2.88 12.70
C TYR A 215 -38.85 -1.39 12.76
N GLY A 216 -39.69 -0.56 13.39
CA GLY A 216 -39.39 0.86 13.62
C GLY A 216 -38.15 1.03 14.49
N LEU A 217 -38.07 0.30 15.61
CA LEU A 217 -36.91 0.29 16.49
C LEU A 217 -35.66 -0.17 15.76
N GLN A 218 -35.75 -1.24 14.96
CA GLN A 218 -34.65 -1.74 14.15
C GLN A 218 -34.15 -0.70 13.15
N ALA A 219 -35.08 -0.01 12.45
CA ALA A 219 -34.74 1.04 11.47
C ALA A 219 -33.97 2.19 12.13
N VAL A 220 -34.47 2.68 13.27
CA VAL A 220 -33.79 3.74 14.06
C VAL A 220 -32.43 3.28 14.55
N THR A 221 -32.33 2.07 15.08
CA THR A 221 -31.05 1.53 15.58
C THR A 221 -30.03 1.35 14.44
N ARG A 222 -30.49 0.88 13.26
CA ARG A 222 -29.62 0.81 12.05
C ARG A 222 -29.15 2.18 11.61
N MET A 223 -30.01 3.18 11.63
CA MET A 223 -29.66 4.56 11.30
C MET A 223 -28.60 5.09 12.27
N LEU A 224 -28.82 4.96 13.59
CA LEU A 224 -27.87 5.40 14.61
C LEU A 224 -26.52 4.69 14.47
N ARG A 225 -26.53 3.38 14.27
CA ARG A 225 -25.31 2.60 14.02
C ARG A 225 -24.56 3.11 12.80
N SER A 226 -25.27 3.34 11.68
CA SER A 226 -24.64 3.82 10.44
C SER A 226 -24.03 5.21 10.63
N TRP A 227 -24.71 6.08 11.37
CA TRP A 227 -24.22 7.41 11.71
C TRP A 227 -22.96 7.36 12.57
N VAL A 228 -22.95 6.57 13.66
CA VAL A 228 -21.75 6.41 14.50
C VAL A 228 -20.60 5.80 13.71
N THR A 229 -20.86 4.80 12.85
CA THR A 229 -19.85 4.19 12.00
C THR A 229 -19.27 5.19 10.98
N LEU A 230 -20.10 6.07 10.43
CA LEU A 230 -19.66 7.13 9.54
C LEU A 230 -18.75 8.13 10.28
N CYS A 231 -19.19 8.63 11.43
CA CYS A 231 -18.38 9.55 12.23
C CYS A 231 -17.04 8.95 12.64
N LEU A 232 -17.05 7.67 13.03
CA LEU A 232 -15.81 6.93 13.35
C LEU A 232 -14.92 6.83 12.11
N GLY A 233 -15.50 6.52 10.95
CA GLY A 233 -14.77 6.42 9.69
C GLY A 233 -14.07 7.72 9.31
N GLU A 234 -14.78 8.83 9.32
CA GLU A 234 -14.24 10.14 8.97
C GLU A 234 -13.18 10.61 9.99
N SER A 235 -13.42 10.38 11.29
CA SER A 235 -12.43 10.68 12.32
C SER A 235 -11.13 9.89 12.14
N LEU A 236 -11.21 8.60 11.81
CA LEU A 236 -10.05 7.78 11.51
C LEU A 236 -9.32 8.22 10.24
N THR A 237 -10.06 8.60 9.20
CA THR A 237 -9.49 9.12 7.95
C THR A 237 -8.66 10.37 8.23
N PHE A 238 -9.23 11.31 8.98
CA PHE A 238 -8.54 12.55 9.37
C PHE A 238 -7.28 12.27 10.19
N GLN A 239 -7.37 11.41 11.21
CA GLN A 239 -6.25 11.10 12.08
C GLN A 239 -5.14 10.31 11.36
N LEU A 240 -5.48 9.28 10.57
CA LEU A 240 -4.51 8.49 9.81
C LEU A 240 -3.85 9.34 8.72
N GLY A 241 -4.63 10.08 7.96
CA GLY A 241 -4.11 11.00 6.94
C GLY A 241 -3.17 12.03 7.54
N GLY A 242 -3.60 12.69 8.63
CA GLY A 242 -2.78 13.67 9.34
C GLY A 242 -1.48 13.07 9.90
N ASN A 243 -1.52 11.86 10.45
CA ASN A 243 -0.33 11.18 10.96
C ASN A 243 0.66 10.83 9.84
N ILE A 244 0.18 10.39 8.68
CA ILE A 244 1.03 10.05 7.54
C ILE A 244 1.64 11.31 6.91
N VAL A 245 0.84 12.37 6.71
CA VAL A 245 1.35 13.65 6.20
C VAL A 245 2.38 14.23 7.17
N ARG A 246 2.10 14.21 8.48
CA ARG A 246 3.05 14.64 9.51
C ARG A 246 4.34 13.81 9.49
N HIS A 247 4.24 12.50 9.25
CA HIS A 247 5.40 11.63 9.12
C HIS A 247 6.20 12.00 7.88
N LEU A 248 5.52 12.13 6.72
CA LEU A 248 6.12 12.46 5.43
C LEU A 248 6.90 13.78 5.49
N LEU A 249 6.30 14.83 6.05
CA LEU A 249 6.95 16.16 6.20
C LEU A 249 8.18 16.13 7.11
N ARG A 250 8.37 15.07 7.89
CA ARG A 250 9.54 14.88 8.77
C ARG A 250 10.58 13.92 8.21
N LEU A 251 10.39 13.42 6.99
CA LEU A 251 11.39 12.58 6.34
C LEU A 251 12.55 13.41 5.80
N PRO A 252 13.77 12.86 5.77
CA PRO A 252 14.93 13.56 5.23
C PRO A 252 14.79 13.80 3.72
N MET A 253 15.36 14.90 3.22
CA MET A 253 15.28 15.27 1.81
C MET A 253 15.80 14.18 0.85
N GLY A 254 16.75 13.36 1.31
CA GLY A 254 17.24 12.19 0.56
C GLY A 254 16.15 11.15 0.23
N TYR A 255 15.07 11.08 1.01
CA TYR A 255 13.90 10.24 0.70
C TYR A 255 13.19 10.73 -0.57
N PHE A 256 12.96 12.04 -0.68
CA PHE A 256 12.26 12.66 -1.81
C PHE A 256 13.13 12.70 -3.08
N GLY A 257 14.44 12.88 -2.93
CA GLY A 257 15.37 12.92 -4.06
C GLY A 257 15.51 11.58 -4.81
N ARG A 258 15.18 10.47 -4.17
CA ARG A 258 15.27 9.12 -4.76
C ARG A 258 13.95 8.58 -5.30
N ARG A 259 12.84 9.28 -5.10
CA ARG A 259 11.49 8.79 -5.44
C ARG A 259 10.72 9.79 -6.29
N HIS A 260 9.91 9.26 -7.18
CA HIS A 260 8.96 10.10 -7.92
C HIS A 260 7.79 10.50 -7.01
N VAL A 261 7.35 11.76 -7.12
CA VAL A 261 6.20 12.28 -6.34
C VAL A 261 4.94 11.43 -6.57
N GLY A 262 4.74 10.92 -7.80
CA GLY A 262 3.61 10.05 -8.12
C GLY A 262 3.60 8.73 -7.35
N ASP A 263 4.77 8.13 -7.15
CA ASP A 263 4.88 6.92 -6.34
C ASP A 263 4.51 7.20 -4.87
N ILE A 264 4.96 8.32 -4.32
CA ILE A 264 4.61 8.74 -2.95
C ILE A 264 3.09 8.94 -2.84
N LEU A 265 2.46 9.65 -3.79
CA LEU A 265 1.01 9.89 -3.79
C LEU A 265 0.21 8.58 -3.93
N SER A 266 0.63 7.68 -4.82
CA SER A 266 0.00 6.37 -5.00
C SER A 266 0.07 5.51 -3.71
N ARG A 267 1.16 5.61 -2.96
CA ARG A 267 1.31 4.92 -1.65
C ARG A 267 0.40 5.53 -0.58
N ILE A 268 0.26 6.86 -0.56
CA ILE A 268 -0.72 7.55 0.31
C ILE A 268 -2.14 7.08 0.00
N GLY A 269 -2.49 6.86 -1.27
CA GLY A 269 -3.77 6.31 -1.69
C GLY A 269 -4.10 4.94 -1.07
N SER A 270 -3.10 4.17 -0.62
CA SER A 270 -3.30 2.92 0.12
C SER A 270 -3.92 3.10 1.52
N ILE A 271 -4.02 4.32 2.03
CA ILE A 271 -4.68 4.64 3.31
C ILE A 271 -6.17 4.30 3.25
N GLN A 272 -6.84 4.62 2.15
CA GLN A 272 -8.28 4.50 2.02
C GLN A 272 -8.79 3.04 2.13
N PRO A 273 -8.20 2.03 1.45
CA PRO A 273 -8.52 0.63 1.67
C PRO A 273 -8.27 0.17 3.12
N ILE A 274 -7.18 0.62 3.74
CA ILE A 274 -6.85 0.28 5.12
C ILE A 274 -7.91 0.84 6.07
N GLN A 275 -8.23 2.13 5.94
CA GLN A 275 -9.23 2.79 6.76
C GLN A 275 -10.62 2.13 6.63
N SER A 276 -11.07 1.87 5.39
CA SER A 276 -12.38 1.24 5.15
C SER A 276 -12.49 -0.14 5.80
N LEU A 277 -11.40 -0.91 5.80
CA LEU A 277 -11.37 -2.22 6.44
C LEU A 277 -11.40 -2.11 7.98
N LEU A 278 -10.71 -1.13 8.53
CA LEU A 278 -10.63 -0.93 9.97
C LEU A 278 -11.92 -0.39 10.59
N THR A 279 -12.66 0.42 9.83
CA THR A 279 -13.92 1.02 10.30
C THR A 279 -15.10 0.08 10.06
N ARG A 280 -15.35 -0.23 8.79
CA ARG A 280 -16.48 -1.09 8.41
C ARG A 280 -16.15 -2.57 8.53
N GLY A 281 -14.99 -2.99 8.04
CA GLY A 281 -14.63 -4.39 7.96
C GLY A 281 -14.54 -5.10 9.31
N LEU A 282 -13.99 -4.46 10.35
CA LEU A 282 -13.95 -5.01 11.71
C LEU A 282 -15.35 -5.13 12.32
N VAL A 283 -16.12 -4.05 12.20
CA VAL A 283 -17.48 -3.98 12.76
C VAL A 283 -18.37 -5.01 12.07
N ASP A 284 -18.38 -5.03 10.74
CA ASP A 284 -19.20 -5.97 9.96
C ASP A 284 -18.77 -7.41 10.23
N SER A 285 -17.46 -7.71 10.34
CA SER A 285 -16.97 -9.05 10.68
C SER A 285 -17.47 -9.53 12.05
N PHE A 286 -17.50 -8.64 13.05
CA PHE A 286 -18.02 -8.97 14.37
C PHE A 286 -19.53 -9.24 14.33
N ILE A 287 -20.28 -8.37 13.65
CA ILE A 287 -21.73 -8.50 13.47
C ILE A 287 -22.07 -9.81 12.77
N ASP A 288 -21.44 -10.06 11.62
CA ASP A 288 -21.71 -11.24 10.81
C ASP A 288 -21.31 -12.52 11.53
N SER A 289 -20.22 -12.51 12.31
CA SER A 289 -19.81 -13.67 13.11
C SER A 289 -20.83 -14.01 14.20
N THR A 290 -21.30 -13.00 14.94
CA THR A 290 -22.29 -13.21 16.00
C THR A 290 -23.66 -13.60 15.45
N LEU A 291 -24.09 -12.97 14.32
CA LEU A 291 -25.33 -13.31 13.67
C LEU A 291 -25.29 -14.72 13.04
N LEU A 292 -24.17 -15.10 12.43
CA LEU A 292 -23.96 -16.44 11.88
C LEU A 292 -24.09 -17.51 12.95
N VAL A 293 -23.46 -17.34 14.11
CA VAL A 293 -23.55 -18.28 15.22
C VAL A 293 -24.98 -18.32 15.80
N ALA A 294 -25.61 -17.16 16.01
CA ALA A 294 -26.95 -17.08 16.55
C ALA A 294 -27.99 -17.70 15.60
N THR A 295 -27.94 -17.39 14.32
CA THR A 295 -28.83 -18.00 13.31
C THR A 295 -28.60 -19.49 13.17
N LEU A 296 -27.35 -19.96 13.22
CA LEU A 296 -27.03 -21.40 13.20
C LEU A 296 -27.66 -22.13 14.40
N LEU A 297 -27.56 -21.57 15.61
CA LEU A 297 -28.16 -22.16 16.80
C LEU A 297 -29.70 -22.25 16.69
N VAL A 298 -30.34 -21.16 16.23
CA VAL A 298 -31.79 -21.17 16.00
C VAL A 298 -32.18 -22.20 14.93
N MET A 299 -31.46 -22.28 13.83
CA MET A 299 -31.72 -23.26 12.77
C MET A 299 -31.56 -24.71 13.27
N LEU A 300 -30.55 -24.98 14.08
CA LEU A 300 -30.36 -26.30 14.69
C LEU A 300 -31.50 -26.69 15.65
N MET A 301 -32.06 -25.72 16.36
CA MET A 301 -33.22 -25.93 17.23
C MET A 301 -34.50 -26.25 16.44
N ILE A 302 -34.63 -25.68 15.22
CA ILE A 302 -35.78 -25.93 14.37
C ILE A 302 -35.68 -27.28 13.65
N SER A 303 -34.55 -27.52 12.93
CA SER A 303 -34.34 -28.77 12.17
C SER A 303 -32.88 -29.02 11.85
N VAL A 304 -32.30 -30.10 12.44
CA VAL A 304 -30.92 -30.48 12.19
C VAL A 304 -30.68 -30.88 10.71
N PRO A 305 -31.56 -31.67 10.03
CA PRO A 305 -31.35 -32.06 8.65
C PRO A 305 -31.34 -30.85 7.67
N LEU A 306 -32.27 -29.92 7.84
CA LEU A 306 -32.34 -28.72 7.00
C LEU A 306 -31.12 -27.80 7.23
N THR A 307 -30.67 -27.72 8.49
CA THR A 307 -29.45 -26.94 8.84
C THR A 307 -28.21 -27.55 8.20
N ALA A 308 -28.11 -28.88 8.16
CA ALA A 308 -26.99 -29.54 7.48
C ALA A 308 -26.87 -29.20 5.99
N ILE A 309 -28.01 -29.04 5.29
CA ILE A 309 -28.02 -28.58 3.89
C ILE A 309 -27.45 -27.16 3.76
N ALA A 310 -27.91 -26.23 4.61
CA ALA A 310 -27.44 -24.84 4.59
C ALA A 310 -25.97 -24.73 4.98
N PHE A 311 -25.53 -25.50 5.98
CA PHE A 311 -24.14 -25.55 6.43
C PHE A 311 -23.22 -26.16 5.37
N GLY A 312 -23.64 -27.24 4.70
CA GLY A 312 -22.91 -27.87 3.60
C GLY A 312 -22.71 -26.93 2.41
N ALA A 313 -23.72 -26.14 2.04
CA ALA A 313 -23.60 -25.11 1.01
C ALA A 313 -22.60 -24.03 1.40
N THR A 314 -22.64 -23.56 2.65
CA THR A 314 -21.70 -22.57 3.16
C THR A 314 -20.27 -23.08 3.16
N LEU A 315 -20.05 -24.33 3.56
CA LEU A 315 -18.74 -24.97 3.51
C LEU A 315 -18.22 -25.12 2.09
N ALA A 316 -19.07 -25.52 1.14
CA ALA A 316 -18.72 -25.61 -0.28
C ALA A 316 -18.31 -24.25 -0.85
N TYR A 317 -19.03 -23.18 -0.54
CA TYR A 317 -18.67 -21.83 -0.92
C TYR A 317 -17.34 -21.38 -0.31
N LEU A 318 -17.11 -21.62 0.97
CA LEU A 318 -15.86 -21.28 1.66
C LEU A 318 -14.66 -22.01 1.02
N VAL A 319 -14.77 -23.30 0.71
CA VAL A 319 -13.72 -24.06 0.04
C VAL A 319 -13.43 -23.50 -1.33
N LEU A 320 -14.46 -23.18 -2.13
CA LEU A 320 -14.31 -22.57 -3.44
C LEU A 320 -13.61 -21.20 -3.36
N ALA A 321 -14.02 -20.35 -2.41
CA ALA A 321 -13.40 -19.05 -2.20
C ALA A 321 -11.92 -19.16 -1.81
N GLN A 322 -11.55 -20.17 -1.01
CA GLN A 322 -10.16 -20.48 -0.67
C GLN A 322 -9.33 -20.92 -1.90
N ILE A 323 -9.90 -21.76 -2.75
CA ILE A 323 -9.24 -22.24 -3.98
C ILE A 323 -8.99 -21.10 -4.96
N LEU A 324 -9.95 -20.16 -5.10
CA LEU A 324 -9.85 -19.03 -6.02
C LEU A 324 -9.02 -17.87 -5.47
N TYR A 325 -8.80 -17.80 -4.17
CA TYR A 325 -8.07 -16.70 -3.53
C TYR A 325 -6.66 -16.42 -4.11
N PRO A 326 -5.79 -17.42 -4.37
CA PRO A 326 -4.47 -17.16 -4.93
C PRO A 326 -4.53 -16.51 -6.31
N ALA A 327 -5.50 -16.93 -7.14
CA ALA A 327 -5.72 -16.33 -8.47
C ALA A 327 -6.23 -14.89 -8.35
N MET A 328 -7.18 -14.63 -7.44
CA MET A 328 -7.71 -13.29 -7.17
C MET A 328 -6.59 -12.35 -6.71
N ARG A 329 -5.76 -12.78 -5.76
CA ARG A 329 -4.62 -12.00 -5.26
C ARG A 329 -3.65 -11.63 -6.38
N ALA A 330 -3.24 -12.62 -7.20
CA ALA A 330 -2.30 -12.37 -8.29
C ALA A 330 -2.84 -11.36 -9.31
N ARG A 331 -4.15 -11.43 -9.64
CA ARG A 331 -4.78 -10.49 -10.56
C ARG A 331 -4.94 -9.09 -9.97
N THR A 332 -5.22 -8.98 -8.68
CA THR A 332 -5.27 -7.69 -7.98
C THR A 332 -3.89 -7.04 -7.93
N GLU A 333 -2.84 -7.83 -7.69
CA GLU A 333 -1.45 -7.33 -7.74
C GLU A 333 -1.08 -6.83 -9.15
N GLU A 334 -1.44 -7.57 -10.21
CA GLU A 334 -1.25 -7.12 -11.62
C GLU A 334 -1.99 -5.80 -11.90
N GLU A 335 -3.24 -5.66 -11.44
CA GLU A 335 -4.04 -4.44 -11.62
C GLU A 335 -3.39 -3.23 -10.94
N ILE A 336 -2.93 -3.38 -9.69
CA ILE A 336 -2.27 -2.30 -8.94
C ILE A 336 -1.00 -1.83 -9.66
N VAL A 337 -0.21 -2.76 -10.19
CA VAL A 337 1.03 -2.42 -10.91
C VAL A 337 0.74 -1.73 -12.24
N ALA A 338 -0.21 -2.24 -13.02
CA ALA A 338 -0.59 -1.62 -14.29
C ALA A 338 -1.09 -0.18 -14.08
N ARG A 339 -1.90 0.04 -13.06
CA ARG A 339 -2.41 1.37 -12.70
C ARG A 339 -1.28 2.31 -12.28
N ALA A 340 -0.34 1.86 -11.46
CA ALA A 340 0.80 2.68 -11.06
C ALA A 340 1.69 3.10 -12.24
N GLN A 341 1.88 2.21 -13.23
CA GLN A 341 2.63 2.52 -14.45
C GLN A 341 1.91 3.55 -15.33
N GLU A 342 0.60 3.44 -15.45
CA GLU A 342 -0.23 4.40 -16.20
C GLU A 342 -0.20 5.78 -15.53
N GLU A 343 -0.43 5.87 -14.21
CA GLU A 343 -0.38 7.10 -13.43
C GLU A 343 1.00 7.79 -13.55
N THR A 344 2.08 7.01 -13.49
CA THR A 344 3.45 7.53 -13.67
C THR A 344 3.62 8.16 -15.08
N TYR A 345 3.17 7.45 -16.12
CA TYR A 345 3.27 7.94 -17.48
C TYR A 345 2.44 9.21 -17.72
N GLN A 346 1.25 9.28 -17.15
CA GLN A 346 0.39 10.46 -17.20
C GLN A 346 1.07 11.66 -16.52
N MET A 347 1.64 11.44 -15.35
CA MET A 347 2.32 12.49 -14.59
C MET A 347 3.58 13.00 -15.30
N GLU A 348 4.38 12.10 -15.89
CA GLU A 348 5.51 12.49 -16.74
C GLU A 348 5.05 13.33 -17.94
N SER A 349 3.94 12.96 -18.58
CA SER A 349 3.38 13.70 -19.71
C SER A 349 2.98 15.12 -19.32
N LEU A 350 2.33 15.29 -18.16
CA LEU A 350 1.95 16.59 -17.64
C LEU A 350 3.17 17.47 -17.31
N ARG A 351 4.21 16.89 -16.71
CA ARG A 351 5.47 17.59 -16.40
C ARG A 351 6.23 18.00 -17.67
N ALA A 352 6.23 17.14 -18.68
CA ALA A 352 6.92 17.38 -19.95
C ALA A 352 6.05 18.13 -20.98
N MET A 353 4.89 18.69 -20.59
CA MET A 353 3.92 19.28 -21.52
C MET A 353 4.54 20.33 -22.44
N ARG A 354 5.43 21.18 -21.91
CA ARG A 354 6.15 22.18 -22.73
C ARG A 354 6.95 21.52 -23.85
N ALA A 355 7.72 20.47 -23.53
CA ALA A 355 8.51 19.74 -24.51
C ALA A 355 7.62 19.02 -25.55
N ILE A 356 6.53 18.39 -25.08
CA ILE A 356 5.56 17.72 -25.95
C ILE A 356 5.00 18.72 -26.97
N LYS A 357 4.57 19.89 -26.51
CA LYS A 357 4.04 20.97 -27.38
C LYS A 357 5.06 21.51 -28.35
N LEU A 358 6.29 21.76 -27.88
CA LEU A 358 7.35 22.30 -28.74
C LEU A 358 7.77 21.35 -29.86
N HIS A 359 7.68 20.05 -29.63
CA HIS A 359 8.08 19.03 -30.62
C HIS A 359 6.90 18.42 -31.38
N GLY A 360 5.64 18.81 -31.11
CA GLY A 360 4.44 18.25 -31.74
C GLY A 360 4.23 16.77 -31.49
N PHE A 361 4.62 16.25 -30.28
CA PHE A 361 4.58 14.83 -29.94
C PHE A 361 3.27 14.42 -29.24
N GLU A 362 2.20 15.20 -29.31
CA GLU A 362 0.92 14.94 -28.63
C GLU A 362 0.34 13.58 -29.02
N THR A 363 0.23 13.31 -30.31
CA THR A 363 -0.34 12.05 -30.83
C THR A 363 0.47 10.84 -30.41
N MET A 364 1.79 10.94 -30.44
CA MET A 364 2.69 9.85 -30.02
C MET A 364 2.55 9.58 -28.51
N ARG A 365 2.47 10.66 -27.71
CA ARG A 365 2.32 10.55 -26.25
C ARG A 365 0.94 10.03 -25.87
N GLU A 366 -0.11 10.45 -26.58
CA GLU A 366 -1.48 9.91 -26.44
C GLU A 366 -1.52 8.41 -26.76
N SER A 367 -0.96 7.99 -27.87
CA SER A 367 -0.89 6.57 -28.25
C SER A 367 -0.15 5.74 -27.18
N GLY A 368 0.96 6.25 -26.66
CA GLY A 368 1.69 5.60 -25.56
C GLY A 368 0.88 5.47 -24.27
N TRP A 369 0.08 6.51 -23.93
CA TRP A 369 -0.84 6.45 -22.79
C TRP A 369 -1.98 5.47 -23.05
N ARG A 370 -2.61 5.50 -24.22
CA ARG A 370 -3.69 4.55 -24.58
C ARG A 370 -3.26 3.09 -24.44
N ASN A 371 -2.02 2.76 -24.83
CA ASN A 371 -1.49 1.41 -24.70
C ASN A 371 -1.39 1.00 -23.21
N ARG A 372 -0.87 1.86 -22.33
CA ARG A 372 -0.80 1.60 -20.89
C ARG A 372 -2.17 1.53 -20.24
N TYR A 373 -3.09 2.39 -20.67
CA TYR A 373 -4.47 2.36 -20.19
C TYR A 373 -5.20 1.09 -20.63
N ALA A 374 -4.93 0.57 -21.83
CA ALA A 374 -5.44 -0.72 -22.28
C ALA A 374 -4.92 -1.88 -21.41
N ASP A 375 -3.65 -1.82 -20.96
CA ASP A 375 -3.10 -2.79 -20.00
C ASP A 375 -3.84 -2.72 -18.66
N VAL A 376 -4.14 -1.51 -18.14
CA VAL A 376 -4.95 -1.31 -16.93
C VAL A 376 -6.34 -1.93 -17.10
N ILE A 377 -7.03 -1.61 -18.17
CA ILE A 377 -8.38 -2.16 -18.46
C ILE A 377 -8.34 -3.69 -18.55
N SER A 378 -7.33 -4.25 -19.24
CA SER A 378 -7.15 -5.70 -19.35
C SER A 378 -6.89 -6.37 -18.00
N ALA A 379 -6.05 -5.77 -17.15
CA ALA A 379 -5.77 -6.27 -15.81
C ALA A 379 -7.01 -6.18 -14.90
N THR A 380 -7.72 -5.04 -14.92
CA THR A 380 -8.98 -4.83 -14.20
C THR A 380 -10.06 -5.82 -14.63
N TYR A 381 -10.20 -6.05 -15.95
CA TYR A 381 -11.14 -7.04 -16.48
C TYR A 381 -10.85 -8.45 -15.96
N LYS A 382 -9.58 -8.88 -16.01
CA LYS A 382 -9.15 -10.20 -15.50
C LYS A 382 -9.39 -10.35 -14.01
N SER A 383 -9.13 -9.30 -13.23
CA SER A 383 -9.36 -9.24 -11.78
C SER A 383 -10.86 -9.36 -11.48
N ARG A 384 -11.70 -8.54 -12.11
CA ARG A 384 -13.17 -8.55 -11.91
C ARG A 384 -13.83 -9.82 -12.41
N MET A 385 -13.32 -10.44 -13.49
CA MET A 385 -13.87 -11.69 -14.01
C MET A 385 -13.80 -12.83 -12.99
N ILE A 386 -12.79 -12.87 -12.13
CA ILE A 386 -12.75 -13.84 -11.02
C ILE A 386 -13.88 -13.57 -10.03
N GLY A 387 -14.15 -12.30 -9.72
CA GLY A 387 -15.28 -11.91 -8.87
C GLY A 387 -16.62 -12.34 -9.48
N VAL A 388 -16.81 -12.14 -10.79
CA VAL A 388 -18.03 -12.59 -11.51
C VAL A 388 -18.20 -14.12 -11.44
N LYS A 389 -17.12 -14.87 -11.64
CA LYS A 389 -17.17 -16.35 -11.51
C LYS A 389 -17.49 -16.80 -10.10
N LEU A 390 -16.95 -16.12 -9.10
CA LEU A 390 -17.22 -16.42 -7.69
C LEU A 390 -18.68 -16.09 -7.33
N ALA A 391 -19.21 -14.95 -7.79
CA ALA A 391 -20.61 -14.56 -7.59
C ALA A 391 -21.57 -15.55 -8.25
N PHE A 392 -21.29 -15.98 -9.49
CA PHE A 392 -22.08 -17.02 -10.16
C PHE A 392 -22.10 -18.33 -9.38
N ALA A 393 -20.94 -18.77 -8.89
CA ALA A 393 -20.86 -19.98 -8.09
C ALA A 393 -21.57 -19.85 -6.74
N GLU A 394 -21.49 -18.68 -6.11
CA GLU A 394 -22.24 -18.32 -4.90
C GLU A 394 -23.74 -18.47 -5.14
N ASP A 395 -24.26 -17.81 -6.17
CA ASP A 395 -25.68 -17.87 -6.53
C ASP A 395 -26.12 -19.33 -6.82
N ALA A 396 -25.33 -20.09 -7.58
CA ALA A 396 -25.63 -21.48 -7.90
C ALA A 396 -25.67 -22.39 -6.65
N ILE A 397 -24.68 -22.27 -5.75
CA ILE A 397 -24.60 -23.06 -4.53
C ILE A 397 -25.79 -22.73 -3.59
N PHE A 398 -26.02 -21.44 -3.33
CA PHE A 398 -27.08 -21.06 -2.40
C PHE A 398 -28.50 -21.24 -2.97
N SER A 399 -28.70 -21.07 -4.28
CA SER A 399 -29.97 -21.39 -4.94
C SER A 399 -30.28 -22.89 -4.91
N THR A 400 -29.27 -23.73 -5.19
CA THR A 400 -29.43 -25.19 -5.07
C THR A 400 -29.77 -25.58 -3.62
N SER A 401 -29.06 -25.03 -2.65
CA SER A 401 -29.35 -25.25 -1.23
C SER A 401 -30.76 -24.76 -0.85
N PHE A 402 -31.22 -23.66 -1.44
CA PHE A 402 -32.60 -23.16 -1.21
C PHE A 402 -33.63 -24.15 -1.72
N LEU A 403 -33.50 -24.62 -2.96
CA LEU A 403 -34.42 -25.61 -3.54
C LEU A 403 -34.45 -26.90 -2.70
N LEU A 404 -33.31 -27.41 -2.29
CA LEU A 404 -33.24 -28.59 -1.43
C LEU A 404 -33.90 -28.34 -0.07
N THR A 405 -33.65 -27.18 0.54
CA THR A 405 -34.27 -26.80 1.82
C THR A 405 -35.79 -26.72 1.71
N VAL A 406 -36.32 -26.10 0.63
CA VAL A 406 -37.75 -26.03 0.39
C VAL A 406 -38.33 -27.41 0.16
N TYR A 407 -37.69 -28.25 -0.66
CA TYR A 407 -38.16 -29.60 -0.95
C TYR A 407 -38.25 -30.48 0.31
N PHE A 408 -37.15 -30.62 1.04
CA PHE A 408 -37.12 -31.44 2.26
C PHE A 408 -37.94 -30.80 3.38
N GLY A 409 -38.01 -29.48 3.47
CA GLY A 409 -38.86 -28.76 4.39
C GLY A 409 -40.35 -28.99 4.14
N ALA A 410 -40.78 -28.99 2.86
CA ALA A 410 -42.16 -29.32 2.50
C ALA A 410 -42.51 -30.77 2.84
N LEU A 411 -41.60 -31.71 2.60
CA LEU A 411 -41.81 -33.10 3.05
C LEU A 411 -41.95 -33.22 4.56
N ALA A 412 -41.18 -32.45 5.35
CA ALA A 412 -41.27 -32.40 6.79
C ALA A 412 -42.61 -31.78 7.25
N VAL A 413 -43.15 -30.80 6.50
CA VAL A 413 -44.51 -30.25 6.78
C VAL A 413 -45.59 -31.27 6.47
N ILE A 414 -45.52 -31.97 5.32
CA ILE A 414 -46.49 -33.02 4.95
C ILE A 414 -46.48 -34.14 6.00
N SER A 415 -45.32 -34.52 6.56
CA SER A 415 -45.19 -35.51 7.62
C SER A 415 -45.49 -34.95 9.02
N GLN A 416 -46.01 -33.74 9.14
CA GLN A 416 -46.39 -33.05 10.39
C GLN A 416 -45.22 -32.88 11.41
N GLN A 417 -43.99 -32.92 10.94
CA GLN A 417 -42.82 -32.65 11.79
C GLN A 417 -42.54 -31.16 11.95
N LEU A 418 -42.99 -30.35 11.01
CA LEU A 418 -42.85 -28.89 10.99
C LEU A 418 -44.17 -28.22 10.61
N THR A 419 -44.39 -26.99 11.09
CA THR A 419 -45.49 -26.13 10.59
C THR A 419 -45.06 -25.35 9.37
N VAL A 420 -46.00 -24.85 8.59
CA VAL A 420 -45.72 -23.99 7.41
C VAL A 420 -45.05 -22.70 7.86
N GLY A 421 -45.51 -22.07 8.93
CA GLY A 421 -44.92 -20.86 9.49
C GLY A 421 -43.48 -21.06 9.97
N LEU A 422 -43.22 -22.20 10.62
CA LEU A 422 -41.87 -22.55 11.09
C LEU A 422 -40.90 -22.79 9.91
N LEU A 423 -41.37 -23.41 8.81
CA LEU A 423 -40.59 -23.58 7.60
C LEU A 423 -40.23 -22.21 6.98
N LEU A 424 -41.17 -21.27 6.91
CA LEU A 424 -40.91 -19.92 6.37
C LEU A 424 -39.95 -19.13 7.27
N ALA A 425 -40.08 -19.25 8.59
CA ALA A 425 -39.11 -18.68 9.53
C ALA A 425 -37.71 -19.29 9.34
N PHE A 426 -37.62 -20.60 9.15
CA PHE A 426 -36.35 -21.29 8.84
C PHE A 426 -35.71 -20.76 7.56
N LEU A 427 -36.47 -20.54 6.48
CA LEU A 427 -35.98 -19.98 5.23
C LEU A 427 -35.43 -18.55 5.42
N ALA A 428 -36.07 -17.74 6.27
CA ALA A 428 -35.58 -16.41 6.61
C ALA A 428 -34.26 -16.47 7.40
N TYR A 429 -34.14 -17.37 8.41
CA TYR A 429 -32.88 -17.59 9.13
C TYR A 429 -31.78 -18.12 8.23
N ARG A 430 -32.11 -19.07 7.33
CA ARG A 430 -31.17 -19.59 6.35
C ARG A 430 -30.64 -18.46 5.44
N SER A 431 -31.49 -17.55 4.98
CA SER A 431 -31.08 -16.40 4.18
C SER A 431 -30.11 -15.50 4.94
N SER A 432 -30.40 -15.20 6.20
CA SER A 432 -29.54 -14.40 7.06
C SER A 432 -28.20 -15.11 7.35
N PHE A 433 -28.22 -16.43 7.58
CA PHE A 433 -27.04 -17.26 7.78
C PHE A 433 -26.14 -17.24 6.53
N ALA A 434 -26.71 -17.45 5.34
CA ALA A 434 -25.98 -17.43 4.07
C ALA A 434 -25.36 -16.05 3.81
N ALA A 435 -26.11 -14.98 4.02
CA ALA A 435 -25.62 -13.60 3.84
C ALA A 435 -24.46 -13.27 4.78
N SER A 436 -24.57 -13.64 6.08
CA SER A 436 -23.48 -13.44 7.05
C SER A 436 -22.25 -14.27 6.71
N ALA A 437 -22.43 -15.51 6.26
CA ALA A 437 -21.33 -16.36 5.83
C ALA A 437 -20.59 -15.81 4.61
N THR A 438 -21.32 -15.36 3.60
CA THR A 438 -20.77 -14.69 2.40
C THR A 438 -20.01 -13.42 2.77
N SER A 439 -20.61 -12.57 3.60
CA SER A 439 -19.96 -11.34 4.07
C SER A 439 -18.65 -11.64 4.80
N LEU A 440 -18.62 -12.63 5.70
CA LEU A 440 -17.39 -13.04 6.40
C LEU A 440 -16.30 -13.53 5.46
N VAL A 441 -16.65 -14.31 4.43
CA VAL A 441 -15.68 -14.75 3.41
C VAL A 441 -15.12 -13.53 2.65
N GLN A 442 -15.96 -12.58 2.25
CA GLN A 442 -15.53 -11.36 1.58
C GLN A 442 -14.65 -10.48 2.48
N GLN A 443 -15.01 -10.33 3.77
CA GLN A 443 -14.17 -9.59 4.73
C GLN A 443 -12.82 -10.30 4.94
N TRP A 444 -12.79 -11.62 5.07
CA TRP A 444 -11.56 -12.38 5.18
C TRP A 444 -10.64 -12.20 3.95
N GLN A 445 -11.19 -12.17 2.73
CA GLN A 445 -10.44 -11.86 1.51
C GLN A 445 -9.84 -10.45 1.55
N LYS A 446 -10.63 -9.44 1.95
CA LYS A 446 -10.17 -8.05 2.12
C LYS A 446 -9.05 -7.96 3.16
N TRP A 447 -9.17 -8.66 4.30
CA TRP A 447 -8.14 -8.73 5.33
C TRP A 447 -6.83 -9.32 4.81
N ARG A 448 -6.89 -10.35 3.99
CA ARG A 448 -5.69 -10.92 3.36
C ARG A 448 -5.05 -9.99 2.33
N LEU A 449 -5.86 -9.24 1.58
CA LEU A 449 -5.37 -8.24 0.63
C LEU A 449 -4.79 -6.99 1.32
N LEU A 450 -5.18 -6.74 2.57
CA LEU A 450 -4.65 -5.65 3.37
C LEU A 450 -3.11 -5.68 3.47
N SER A 451 -2.52 -6.86 3.50
CA SER A 451 -1.06 -7.01 3.54
C SER A 451 -0.35 -6.31 2.37
N VAL A 452 -0.97 -6.25 1.19
CA VAL A 452 -0.42 -5.57 0.01
C VAL A 452 -0.39 -4.05 0.23
N HIS A 453 -1.48 -3.49 0.76
CA HIS A 453 -1.56 -2.06 1.07
C HIS A 453 -0.64 -1.64 2.22
N LEU A 454 -0.51 -2.50 3.24
CA LEU A 454 0.42 -2.27 4.36
C LEU A 454 1.88 -2.32 3.92
N GLU A 455 2.24 -3.24 3.04
CA GLU A 455 3.59 -3.33 2.48
C GLU A 455 3.97 -2.05 1.72
N ARG A 456 3.03 -1.46 0.97
CA ARG A 456 3.24 -0.19 0.27
C ARG A 456 3.41 1.00 1.24
N LEU A 457 2.61 1.05 2.31
CA LEU A 457 2.74 2.12 3.33
C LEU A 457 3.97 1.92 4.22
N SER A 458 4.42 0.69 4.43
CA SER A 458 5.59 0.39 5.26
C SER A 458 6.85 1.11 4.81
N ASP A 459 6.95 1.39 3.53
CA ASP A 459 8.07 2.11 2.94
C ASP A 459 8.10 3.59 3.35
N ILE A 460 6.94 4.20 3.56
CA ILE A 460 6.84 5.57 4.11
C ILE A 460 7.05 5.55 5.62
N VAL A 461 6.28 4.72 6.33
CA VAL A 461 6.23 4.72 7.81
C VAL A 461 7.51 4.11 8.42
N GLY A 462 8.16 3.20 7.70
CA GLY A 462 9.40 2.53 8.12
C GLY A 462 10.66 3.39 7.96
N GLU A 463 10.60 4.49 7.21
CA GLU A 463 11.74 5.38 7.04
C GLU A 463 11.94 6.21 8.31
N GLN A 464 13.20 6.43 8.68
CA GLN A 464 13.53 7.19 9.89
C GLN A 464 13.23 8.67 9.67
N LYS A 465 12.50 9.27 10.62
CA LYS A 465 12.29 10.72 10.66
C LYS A 465 13.62 11.43 10.85
N GLU A 466 13.72 12.59 10.26
CA GLU A 466 14.80 13.51 10.57
C GLU A 466 14.76 13.86 12.06
N SER A 467 15.87 13.66 12.78
CA SER A 467 15.96 13.89 14.22
C SER A 467 16.12 15.40 14.51
N LEU A 468 15.08 16.16 14.18
CA LEU A 468 15.00 17.56 14.55
C LEU A 468 14.45 17.66 15.98
N LYS A 469 15.33 17.84 16.96
CA LYS A 469 14.88 18.27 18.29
C LYS A 469 14.42 19.74 18.17
N PRO A 470 13.34 20.13 18.88
CA PRO A 470 12.94 21.54 18.90
C PRO A 470 14.14 22.42 19.25
N ALA A 471 14.41 23.39 18.40
CA ALA A 471 15.41 24.39 18.73
C ALA A 471 14.94 25.13 20.01
N PRO A 472 15.79 25.31 21.02
CA PRO A 472 15.48 26.24 22.08
C PRO A 472 15.22 27.62 21.43
N SER A 473 14.26 28.36 21.95
CA SER A 473 13.89 29.71 21.46
C SER A 473 15.08 30.67 21.65
N HIS A 474 16.08 30.53 20.79
CA HIS A 474 17.19 31.47 20.72
C HIS A 474 16.82 32.56 19.71
N ARG A 475 16.85 33.79 20.12
CA ARG A 475 16.84 34.93 19.19
C ARG A 475 17.98 34.71 18.20
N PRO A 476 17.74 34.72 16.89
CA PRO A 476 18.80 34.55 15.90
C PRO A 476 19.88 35.59 16.11
N SER A 477 21.12 35.17 16.29
CA SER A 477 22.26 36.06 16.32
C SER A 477 22.33 36.82 15.00
N ARG A 478 22.48 38.14 15.05
CA ARG A 478 22.66 39.00 13.86
C ARG A 478 24.07 38.86 13.26
N ILE A 479 24.95 38.11 13.91
CA ILE A 479 26.33 37.91 13.45
C ILE A 479 26.34 36.70 12.55
N ALA A 480 26.85 36.83 11.33
CA ALA A 480 27.04 35.73 10.41
C ALA A 480 28.03 34.72 11.02
N PRO A 481 27.69 33.39 11.02
CA PRO A 481 28.54 32.36 11.61
C PRO A 481 29.76 32.03 10.75
N ALA A 482 30.81 31.50 11.35
CA ALA A 482 31.88 30.82 10.64
C ALA A 482 31.46 29.36 10.31
N ILE A 483 31.82 28.87 9.15
CA ILE A 483 31.53 27.49 8.70
C ILE A 483 32.84 26.79 8.42
N ARG A 484 33.01 25.57 9.00
CA ARG A 484 34.16 24.71 8.73
C ARG A 484 33.66 23.35 8.24
N ALA A 485 34.23 22.89 7.14
CA ALA A 485 34.03 21.54 6.65
C ALA A 485 35.33 20.76 6.80
N SER A 486 35.28 19.57 7.42
CA SER A 486 36.46 18.75 7.72
C SER A 486 36.31 17.37 7.09
N ASN A 487 37.18 17.00 6.15
CA ASN A 487 37.23 15.70 5.47
C ASN A 487 35.87 15.24 4.92
N LEU A 488 35.11 16.15 4.35
CA LEU A 488 33.73 15.93 3.90
C LEU A 488 33.70 15.02 2.69
N SER A 489 33.09 13.86 2.81
CA SER A 489 32.83 12.95 1.69
C SER A 489 31.37 12.62 1.54
N PHE A 490 30.91 12.55 0.29
CA PHE A 490 29.54 12.25 -0.03
C PHE A 490 29.40 11.55 -1.39
N ALA A 491 28.56 10.53 -1.44
CA ALA A 491 28.08 9.89 -2.66
C ALA A 491 26.55 9.75 -2.61
N TYR A 492 25.88 9.87 -3.75
CA TYR A 492 24.43 9.66 -3.85
C TYR A 492 24.06 8.17 -3.76
N ASP A 493 24.94 7.31 -4.25
CA ASP A 493 24.85 5.85 -4.13
C ASP A 493 26.25 5.24 -3.92
N SER A 494 26.27 3.99 -3.49
CA SER A 494 27.53 3.28 -3.20
C SER A 494 28.32 2.88 -4.45
N ALA A 495 27.69 2.95 -5.64
CA ALA A 495 28.25 2.45 -6.89
C ALA A 495 28.85 3.54 -7.77
N SER A 496 28.31 4.77 -7.67
CA SER A 496 28.73 5.89 -8.54
C SER A 496 30.06 6.55 -8.13
N GLY A 497 30.68 6.10 -7.04
CA GLY A 497 31.85 6.76 -6.48
C GLY A 497 31.53 8.07 -5.75
N PRO A 498 32.47 8.63 -4.98
CA PRO A 498 32.24 9.85 -4.25
C PRO A 498 32.11 11.07 -5.18
N VAL A 499 31.06 11.86 -4.98
CA VAL A 499 30.88 13.16 -5.64
C VAL A 499 31.74 14.22 -4.94
N LEU A 500 31.93 14.09 -3.64
CA LEU A 500 32.88 14.84 -2.83
C LEU A 500 33.77 13.86 -2.09
N ASP A 501 35.09 14.02 -2.16
CA ASP A 501 36.06 13.15 -1.50
C ASP A 501 36.98 13.96 -0.62
N ARG A 502 36.83 13.81 0.72
CA ARG A 502 37.66 14.43 1.78
C ARG A 502 37.88 15.94 1.64
N VAL A 503 36.83 16.66 1.24
CA VAL A 503 36.87 18.11 1.04
C VAL A 503 36.99 18.81 2.41
N THR A 504 37.98 19.69 2.53
CA THR A 504 38.22 20.49 3.75
C THR A 504 38.35 21.96 3.39
N PHE A 505 37.57 22.82 4.03
CA PHE A 505 37.64 24.28 3.87
C PHE A 505 37.05 25.00 5.08
N GLU A 506 37.32 26.30 5.16
CA GLU A 506 36.77 27.19 6.17
C GLU A 506 36.23 28.45 5.52
N ILE A 507 35.05 28.88 5.93
CA ILE A 507 34.40 30.15 5.56
C ILE A 507 34.37 31.02 6.78
N PRO A 508 35.18 32.11 6.85
CA PRO A 508 35.17 33.02 7.96
C PRO A 508 33.82 33.73 8.15
N ALA A 509 33.50 34.09 9.36
CA ALA A 509 32.28 34.83 9.69
C ALA A 509 32.15 36.13 8.87
N GLY A 510 30.99 36.36 8.25
CA GLY A 510 30.70 37.57 7.47
C GLY A 510 31.41 37.68 6.11
N SER A 511 32.11 36.63 5.66
CA SER A 511 32.78 36.62 4.35
C SER A 511 31.82 36.29 3.21
N LEU A 512 32.11 36.84 2.03
CA LEU A 512 31.47 36.45 0.74
C LEU A 512 32.36 35.42 0.03
N VAL A 513 31.82 34.25 -0.25
CA VAL A 513 32.59 33.15 -0.86
C VAL A 513 31.89 32.70 -2.14
N ALA A 514 32.66 32.50 -3.22
CA ALA A 514 32.19 31.93 -4.47
C ALA A 514 32.74 30.51 -4.65
N ILE A 515 31.86 29.56 -4.97
CA ILE A 515 32.21 28.19 -5.30
C ILE A 515 32.21 28.04 -6.83
N VAL A 516 33.40 27.91 -7.40
CA VAL A 516 33.59 27.83 -8.87
C VAL A 516 34.10 26.45 -9.28
N GLY A 517 33.82 26.05 -10.51
CA GLY A 517 34.25 24.78 -11.07
C GLY A 517 33.38 24.31 -12.25
N PRO A 518 33.80 23.30 -13.02
CA PRO A 518 33.06 22.78 -14.16
C PRO A 518 31.70 22.21 -13.78
N SER A 519 30.81 22.01 -14.76
CA SER A 519 29.53 21.29 -14.52
C SER A 519 29.84 19.88 -14.06
N GLY A 520 29.08 19.40 -13.06
CA GLY A 520 29.31 18.08 -12.46
C GLY A 520 30.38 18.01 -11.34
N ALA A 521 31.10 19.08 -11.04
CA ALA A 521 32.13 19.11 -9.99
C ALA A 521 31.59 19.01 -8.53
N GLY A 522 30.30 18.78 -8.33
CA GLY A 522 29.71 18.61 -7.00
C GLY A 522 29.30 19.91 -6.29
N LYS A 523 29.32 21.09 -6.97
CA LYS A 523 28.97 22.39 -6.35
C LYS A 523 27.58 22.38 -5.71
N THR A 524 26.56 21.93 -6.44
CA THR A 524 25.18 21.83 -5.92
C THR A 524 25.08 20.82 -4.77
N THR A 525 25.85 19.72 -4.81
CA THR A 525 25.92 18.74 -3.73
C THR A 525 26.51 19.36 -2.48
N LEU A 526 27.61 20.11 -2.64
CA LEU A 526 28.23 20.83 -1.52
C LEU A 526 27.26 21.84 -0.88
N MET A 527 26.56 22.64 -1.73
CA MET A 527 25.54 23.57 -1.23
C MET A 527 24.43 22.84 -0.45
N ARG A 528 23.92 21.73 -0.99
CA ARG A 528 22.88 20.94 -0.27
C ARG A 528 23.37 20.36 1.06
N LEU A 529 24.65 20.02 1.18
CA LEU A 529 25.25 19.59 2.43
C LEU A 529 25.37 20.76 3.41
N LEU A 530 25.82 21.93 2.96
CA LEU A 530 25.91 23.15 3.78
C LEU A 530 24.52 23.62 4.27
N LEU A 531 23.50 23.48 3.45
CA LEU A 531 22.10 23.77 3.82
C LEU A 531 21.49 22.68 4.75
N GLY A 532 22.21 21.59 4.98
CA GLY A 532 21.70 20.47 5.79
C GLY A 532 20.56 19.71 5.12
N LEU A 533 20.41 19.77 3.79
CA LEU A 533 19.47 18.99 3.02
C LEU A 533 19.98 17.57 2.73
N LEU A 534 21.29 17.38 2.80
CA LEU A 534 21.96 16.08 2.70
C LEU A 534 22.84 15.87 3.94
N THR A 535 23.07 14.61 4.29
CA THR A 535 23.96 14.22 5.40
C THR A 535 25.24 13.64 4.81
N PRO A 536 26.42 14.09 5.23
CA PRO A 536 27.70 13.55 4.76
C PRO A 536 27.85 12.08 5.16
N GLN A 537 28.55 11.29 4.33
CA GLN A 537 28.90 9.89 4.65
C GLN A 537 30.08 9.82 5.61
N SER A 538 31.04 10.73 5.47
CA SER A 538 32.15 10.91 6.41
C SER A 538 32.56 12.36 6.49
N GLY A 539 33.29 12.73 7.54
CA GLY A 539 33.61 14.11 7.86
C GLY A 539 32.50 14.83 8.61
N ALA A 540 32.68 16.10 8.85
CA ALA A 540 31.73 16.94 9.59
C ALA A 540 31.66 18.35 9.01
N ILE A 541 30.49 18.98 9.17
CA ILE A 541 30.30 20.41 8.96
C ILE A 541 30.05 21.03 10.34
N GLU A 542 30.80 22.05 10.66
CA GLU A 542 30.68 22.78 11.92
C GLU A 542 30.27 24.23 11.64
N VAL A 543 29.40 24.77 12.49
CA VAL A 543 28.97 26.16 12.46
C VAL A 543 29.26 26.75 13.83
N ASP A 544 30.10 27.80 13.88
CA ASP A 544 30.61 28.40 15.13
C ASP A 544 31.20 27.33 16.08
N GLY A 545 31.92 26.33 15.52
CA GLY A 545 32.54 25.21 16.28
C GLY A 545 31.58 24.12 16.75
N GLN A 546 30.29 24.19 16.37
CA GLN A 546 29.31 23.15 16.68
C GLN A 546 29.01 22.29 15.45
N SER A 547 29.13 20.99 15.58
CA SER A 547 28.83 20.06 14.49
C SER A 547 27.35 20.10 14.11
N LEU A 548 27.07 20.20 12.80
CA LEU A 548 25.72 20.16 12.25
C LEU A 548 25.13 18.76 12.37
N GLY A 549 24.09 18.60 13.20
CA GLY A 549 23.35 17.36 13.39
C GLY A 549 22.32 17.49 14.50
N GLY A 550 21.26 16.70 14.46
CA GLY A 550 20.23 16.66 15.49
C GLY A 550 19.59 18.05 15.78
N SER A 551 19.79 18.56 17.01
CA SER A 551 19.20 19.85 17.42
C SER A 551 19.86 21.07 16.77
N THR A 552 21.16 21.00 16.47
CA THR A 552 21.90 22.12 15.84
C THR A 552 21.42 22.36 14.40
N MET A 553 20.95 21.34 13.70
CA MET A 553 20.39 21.47 12.36
C MET A 553 19.11 22.34 12.34
N ALA A 554 18.24 22.18 13.33
CA ALA A 554 17.01 22.99 13.40
C ALA A 554 17.33 24.48 13.64
N ILE A 555 18.33 24.76 14.49
CA ILE A 555 18.80 26.15 14.74
C ILE A 555 19.45 26.71 13.47
N TRP A 556 20.26 25.90 12.77
CA TRP A 556 20.92 26.30 11.54
C TRP A 556 19.92 26.70 10.45
N ARG A 557 18.90 25.89 10.21
CA ARG A 557 17.85 26.17 9.22
C ARG A 557 17.06 27.44 9.50
N GLN A 558 16.96 27.90 10.76
CA GLN A 558 16.35 29.17 11.11
C GLN A 558 17.25 30.39 10.84
N ARG A 559 18.57 30.17 10.65
CA ARG A 559 19.57 31.21 10.44
C ARG A 559 20.00 31.40 8.99
N ILE A 560 19.57 30.49 8.09
CA ILE A 560 19.95 30.49 6.67
C ILE A 560 18.78 30.84 5.77
N GLY A 561 19.06 31.58 4.71
CA GLY A 561 18.20 31.70 3.53
C GLY A 561 18.93 31.07 2.35
N ALA A 562 18.18 30.42 1.47
CA ALA A 562 18.72 29.81 0.25
C ALA A 562 17.84 30.14 -0.94
N VAL A 563 18.47 30.39 -2.08
CA VAL A 563 17.81 30.46 -3.38
C VAL A 563 18.38 29.35 -4.24
N LEU A 564 17.53 28.38 -4.58
CA LEU A 564 17.91 27.22 -5.39
C LEU A 564 17.37 27.38 -6.81
N GLN A 565 17.90 26.57 -7.74
CA GLN A 565 17.53 26.63 -9.15
C GLN A 565 16.07 26.24 -9.41
N ASP A 566 15.50 25.35 -8.57
CA ASP A 566 14.17 24.76 -8.74
C ASP A 566 13.20 25.23 -7.63
N ASP A 567 13.31 26.49 -7.15
CA ASP A 567 12.40 27.02 -6.14
C ASP A 567 11.00 27.26 -6.71
N TYR A 568 9.97 26.87 -5.94
CA TYR A 568 8.56 27.03 -6.30
C TYR A 568 7.86 27.97 -5.33
N LEU A 569 7.00 28.84 -5.88
CA LEU A 569 6.06 29.59 -5.05
C LEU A 569 4.91 28.68 -4.64
N LEU A 570 4.54 28.74 -3.37
CA LEU A 570 3.39 28.04 -2.85
C LEU A 570 2.10 28.83 -3.13
N SER A 571 0.97 28.13 -3.18
CA SER A 571 -0.32 28.77 -3.37
C SER A 571 -0.64 29.68 -2.17
N GLY A 572 -0.85 30.96 -2.44
CA GLY A 572 -1.07 32.01 -1.44
C GLY A 572 -0.73 33.38 -2.02
N THR A 573 -0.72 34.41 -1.17
CA THR A 573 -0.32 35.76 -1.56
C THR A 573 1.21 35.87 -1.73
N LEU A 574 1.67 36.96 -2.35
CA LEU A 574 3.10 37.27 -2.38
C LEU A 574 3.66 37.49 -0.95
N ALA A 575 2.90 38.14 -0.10
CA ALA A 575 3.26 38.32 1.29
C ALA A 575 3.48 36.97 1.99
N ASP A 576 2.54 36.01 1.83
CA ASP A 576 2.69 34.67 2.40
C ASP A 576 3.97 33.97 1.93
N ASN A 577 4.30 34.10 0.65
CA ASN A 577 5.51 33.49 0.07
C ASN A 577 6.80 34.20 0.54
N ILE A 578 6.78 35.53 0.74
CA ILE A 578 7.94 36.29 1.23
C ILE A 578 8.20 35.94 2.71
N CYS A 579 7.16 35.90 3.57
CA CYS A 579 7.30 35.53 4.98
C CYS A 579 7.28 34.02 5.23
N PHE A 580 7.18 33.19 4.18
CA PHE A 580 7.06 31.75 4.24
C PHE A 580 5.95 31.27 5.17
N PHE A 581 4.75 31.91 5.02
CA PHE A 581 3.54 31.58 5.78
C PHE A 581 3.68 31.73 7.30
N ASP A 582 4.45 32.72 7.75
CA ASP A 582 4.52 33.07 9.16
C ASP A 582 3.10 33.43 9.69
N PRO A 583 2.61 32.79 10.76
CA PRO A 583 1.29 33.10 11.33
C PRO A 583 1.16 34.53 11.90
N GLN A 584 2.26 35.24 12.10
CA GLN A 584 2.29 36.63 12.58
C GLN A 584 3.17 37.49 11.67
N PRO A 585 2.77 37.69 10.39
CA PRO A 585 3.58 38.43 9.45
C PRO A 585 3.63 39.91 9.81
N ASP A 586 4.85 40.47 9.84
CA ASP A 586 5.05 41.90 9.99
C ASP A 586 5.19 42.54 8.59
N GLN A 587 4.21 43.38 8.23
CA GLN A 587 4.17 44.05 6.93
C GLN A 587 5.43 44.86 6.64
N GLN A 588 5.98 45.55 7.68
CA GLN A 588 7.19 46.37 7.51
C GLN A 588 8.41 45.48 7.17
N THR A 589 8.50 44.33 7.81
CA THR A 589 9.57 43.36 7.55
C THR A 589 9.43 42.73 6.15
N ILE A 590 8.21 42.45 5.69
CA ILE A 590 7.96 41.94 4.33
C ILE A 590 8.39 42.97 3.27
N GLU A 591 7.98 44.23 3.44
CA GLU A 591 8.37 45.33 2.54
C GLU A 591 9.88 45.60 2.56
N ALA A 592 10.50 45.53 3.72
CA ALA A 592 11.95 45.69 3.85
C ALA A 592 12.69 44.55 3.12
N ALA A 593 12.22 43.31 3.23
CA ALA A 593 12.76 42.16 2.50
C ALA A 593 12.59 42.33 0.99
N ALA A 594 11.42 42.76 0.53
CA ALA A 594 11.15 43.01 -0.89
C ALA A 594 12.03 44.15 -1.44
N ARG A 595 12.27 45.23 -0.67
CA ARG A 595 13.21 46.32 -1.04
C ARG A 595 14.65 45.84 -1.07
N PHE A 596 15.04 45.01 -0.13
CA PHE A 596 16.38 44.40 -0.13
C PHE A 596 16.61 43.55 -1.38
N ALA A 597 15.60 42.75 -1.76
CA ALA A 597 15.62 41.92 -2.97
C ALA A 597 15.41 42.73 -4.27
N ARG A 598 15.23 44.05 -4.21
CA ARG A 598 14.99 44.95 -5.37
C ARG A 598 13.74 44.59 -6.18
N VAL A 599 12.71 43.99 -5.57
CA VAL A 599 11.44 43.63 -6.22
C VAL A 599 10.25 44.46 -5.72
N HIS A 600 10.42 45.29 -4.68
CA HIS A 600 9.33 46.07 -4.07
C HIS A 600 8.60 46.94 -5.06
N ASP A 601 9.35 47.71 -5.89
CA ASP A 601 8.80 48.67 -6.85
C ASP A 601 8.03 47.93 -7.96
N ASP A 602 8.55 46.80 -8.40
CA ASP A 602 7.86 45.93 -9.41
C ASP A 602 6.55 45.36 -8.86
N ILE A 603 6.53 44.98 -7.59
CA ILE A 603 5.33 44.51 -6.89
C ILE A 603 4.30 45.66 -6.75
N ALA A 604 4.74 46.81 -6.27
CA ALA A 604 3.88 47.98 -6.09
C ALA A 604 3.32 48.54 -7.41
N ALA A 605 4.10 48.49 -8.49
CA ALA A 605 3.66 48.97 -9.79
C ALA A 605 2.68 48.06 -10.52
N ARG A 606 2.76 46.74 -10.30
CA ARG A 606 1.98 45.72 -11.05
C ARG A 606 0.78 45.18 -10.31
N LEU A 607 0.80 45.24 -9.00
CA LEU A 607 -0.22 44.70 -8.14
C LEU A 607 -0.78 45.87 -7.31
N SER A 608 -1.81 46.52 -7.86
CA SER A 608 -2.62 47.45 -7.04
C SER A 608 -3.23 46.64 -5.89
N PRO A 609 -3.35 47.30 -4.69
CA PRO A 609 -3.85 46.64 -3.49
C PRO A 609 -5.26 46.08 -3.67
#